data_3961d31d218627adfba60c2835b735bf
#
_entry.id   3961d31d218627adfba60c2835b735bf
#
_cell.length_a   1.000
_cell.length_b   1.000
_cell.length_c   1.000
_cell.angle_alpha   90.00
_cell.angle_beta   90.00
_cell.angle_gamma   90.00
#
_symmetry.space_group_name_H-M   'P 1'
#
loop_
_entity.id
_entity.type
_entity.pdbx_description
1 polymer ?
#
loop_
_entity_poly.entity_id
_entity_poly.type
_entity_poly.pdbx_seq_one_letter_code
_entity_poly.pdbx_strand_id
1 'polypeptide(L)'
;MPMSNVQLLITGGPGSGATTTAEALARRLGVACFDSDDFFHKPSDPPFVEQYFEDERNQRIIDVVQSHDAWILSGSVCSWELSDLSFTHAVLLNVGCSVRMDRLYRRERQRFGDRINPGGDMYEENTGFMKWAAAYEAGDLAGRSLPMERGFIDEYCTALLEIKEQRPVDDLVDVIAEFVKTQTLA
;
A
#
# COMPACT_ATOMS: atom_id res chain seq x y z
N MET A 1 -26.51 1.06 -0.98
CA MET A 1 -26.40 -0.17 -1.81
C MET A 1 -25.13 -0.86 -1.36
N PRO A 2 -25.15 -2.17 -1.07
CA PRO A 2 -23.91 -2.90 -0.82
C PRO A 2 -23.03 -2.78 -2.07
N MET A 3 -21.77 -2.46 -1.87
CA MET A 3 -20.74 -2.37 -2.93
C MET A 3 -20.31 -3.79 -3.29
N SER A 4 -21.15 -4.52 -4.02
CA SER A 4 -20.79 -5.85 -4.53
C SER A 4 -19.77 -5.70 -5.67
N ASN A 5 -18.76 -6.56 -5.66
CA ASN A 5 -17.70 -6.67 -6.67
C ASN A 5 -16.66 -5.52 -6.72
N VAL A 6 -16.43 -4.80 -5.63
CA VAL A 6 -15.32 -3.84 -5.56
C VAL A 6 -14.06 -4.55 -5.09
N GLN A 7 -13.08 -4.63 -5.96
CA GLN A 7 -11.74 -5.18 -5.72
C GLN A 7 -10.74 -4.04 -5.93
N LEU A 8 -10.46 -3.30 -4.85
CA LEU A 8 -9.75 -2.03 -4.91
C LEU A 8 -8.33 -2.18 -4.37
N LEU A 9 -7.34 -1.76 -5.18
CA LEU A 9 -5.97 -1.55 -4.73
C LEU A 9 -5.77 -0.07 -4.37
N ILE A 10 -5.27 0.20 -3.16
CA ILE A 10 -4.79 1.54 -2.78
C ILE A 10 -3.29 1.44 -2.54
N THR A 11 -2.51 2.00 -3.45
CA THR A 11 -1.05 1.92 -3.44
C THR A 11 -0.37 3.28 -3.50
N GLY A 12 0.95 3.28 -3.38
CA GLY A 12 1.81 4.46 -3.45
C GLY A 12 3.12 4.24 -2.73
N GLY A 13 4.04 5.19 -2.82
CA GLY A 13 5.33 5.08 -2.15
C GLY A 13 5.21 4.97 -0.63
N PRO A 14 6.24 4.44 0.04
CA PRO A 14 6.29 4.42 1.51
C PRO A 14 6.02 5.81 2.07
N GLY A 15 5.09 5.92 3.04
CA GLY A 15 4.67 7.20 3.61
C GLY A 15 3.58 7.96 2.83
N SER A 16 3.04 7.39 1.73
CA SER A 16 1.94 8.01 0.96
C SER A 16 0.63 8.12 1.76
N GLY A 17 0.40 7.20 2.69
CA GLY A 17 -0.83 7.11 3.48
C GLY A 17 -1.82 6.06 2.96
N ALA A 18 -1.37 5.14 2.09
CA ALA A 18 -2.22 4.11 1.49
C ALA A 18 -2.99 3.30 2.55
N THR A 19 -2.32 2.74 3.55
CA THR A 19 -2.93 1.95 4.63
C THR A 19 -3.98 2.75 5.39
N THR A 20 -3.65 3.95 5.85
CA THR A 20 -4.58 4.81 6.60
C THR A 20 -5.82 5.14 5.79
N THR A 21 -5.64 5.45 4.49
CA THR A 21 -6.75 5.76 3.58
C THR A 21 -7.61 4.53 3.33
N ALA A 22 -7.00 3.37 3.11
CA ALA A 22 -7.70 2.10 2.87
C ALA A 22 -8.58 1.71 4.06
N GLU A 23 -8.03 1.75 5.27
CA GLU A 23 -8.77 1.46 6.50
C GLU A 23 -9.96 2.41 6.72
N ALA A 24 -9.76 3.72 6.48
CA ALA A 24 -10.82 4.70 6.61
C ALA A 24 -11.93 4.48 5.58
N LEU A 25 -11.56 4.20 4.33
CA LEU A 25 -12.50 3.90 3.26
C LEU A 25 -13.26 2.59 3.51
N ALA A 26 -12.56 1.55 3.94
CA ALA A 26 -13.17 0.25 4.24
C ALA A 26 -14.23 0.35 5.34
N ARG A 27 -13.94 1.09 6.42
CA ARG A 27 -14.93 1.39 7.48
C ARG A 27 -16.16 2.11 6.93
N ARG A 28 -15.97 3.06 6.02
CA ARG A 28 -17.08 3.81 5.41
C ARG A 28 -17.93 2.96 4.47
N LEU A 29 -17.29 2.07 3.71
CA LEU A 29 -17.99 1.22 2.72
C LEU A 29 -18.51 -0.08 3.32
N GLY A 30 -18.07 -0.48 4.52
CA GLY A 30 -18.43 -1.72 5.17
C GLY A 30 -17.86 -2.95 4.45
N VAL A 31 -16.64 -2.85 3.89
CA VAL A 31 -15.96 -3.94 3.18
C VAL A 31 -14.69 -4.38 3.92
N ALA A 32 -14.19 -5.57 3.60
CA ALA A 32 -12.92 -6.07 4.14
C ALA A 32 -11.74 -5.20 3.68
N CYS A 33 -10.73 -5.07 4.56
CA CYS A 33 -9.49 -4.35 4.27
C CYS A 33 -8.30 -5.20 4.65
N PHE A 34 -7.33 -5.29 3.76
CA PHE A 34 -6.09 -6.04 3.93
C PHE A 34 -4.89 -5.14 3.66
N ASP A 35 -3.79 -5.36 4.40
CA ASP A 35 -2.52 -4.70 4.13
C ASP A 35 -1.52 -5.70 3.56
N SER A 36 -0.86 -5.35 2.45
CA SER A 36 0.14 -6.22 1.82
C SER A 36 1.30 -6.56 2.76
N ASP A 37 1.64 -5.66 3.70
CA ASP A 37 2.71 -5.88 4.67
C ASP A 37 2.40 -7.06 5.62
N ASP A 38 1.12 -7.36 5.93
CA ASP A 38 0.70 -8.50 6.75
C ASP A 38 0.94 -9.86 6.07
N PHE A 39 1.05 -9.86 4.74
CA PHE A 39 1.37 -11.04 3.94
C PHE A 39 2.86 -11.13 3.59
N PHE A 40 3.54 -9.99 3.57
CA PHE A 40 4.97 -9.92 3.25
C PHE A 40 5.85 -10.23 4.46
N HIS A 41 5.52 -9.67 5.62
CA HIS A 41 6.32 -9.80 6.83
C HIS A 41 5.74 -10.82 7.81
N LYS A 42 6.61 -11.65 8.38
CA LYS A 42 6.27 -12.49 9.53
C LYS A 42 6.26 -11.66 10.82
N PRO A 43 5.42 -12.01 11.79
CA PRO A 43 5.58 -11.46 13.14
C PRO A 43 6.98 -11.75 13.68
N SER A 44 7.74 -10.71 13.99
CA SER A 44 9.11 -10.80 14.50
C SER A 44 9.42 -9.65 15.45
N ASP A 45 10.47 -9.83 16.29
CA ASP A 45 11.04 -8.77 17.12
C ASP A 45 12.56 -8.70 16.86
N PRO A 46 13.07 -7.59 16.29
CA PRO A 46 12.34 -6.41 15.82
C PRO A 46 11.37 -6.71 14.66
N PRO A 47 10.32 -5.88 14.47
CA PRO A 47 9.34 -6.08 13.43
C PRO A 47 9.93 -5.85 12.03
N PHE A 48 9.35 -6.49 11.00
CA PHE A 48 9.71 -6.34 9.58
C PHE A 48 11.05 -6.96 9.17
N VAL A 49 11.68 -7.79 10.00
CA VAL A 49 12.95 -8.46 9.70
C VAL A 49 12.74 -9.77 8.96
N GLU A 50 11.71 -10.53 9.33
CA GLU A 50 11.41 -11.80 8.69
C GLU A 50 10.34 -11.65 7.63
N GLN A 51 10.50 -12.39 6.52
CA GLN A 51 9.56 -12.37 5.40
C GLN A 51 9.01 -13.78 5.14
N TYR A 52 7.79 -13.81 4.59
CA TYR A 52 7.25 -15.05 4.01
C TYR A 52 7.92 -15.33 2.68
N PHE A 53 8.02 -16.61 2.29
CA PHE A 53 8.41 -16.99 0.94
C PHE A 53 7.37 -16.51 -0.07
N GLU A 54 7.82 -16.28 -1.32
CA GLU A 54 6.96 -15.70 -2.36
C GLU A 54 5.70 -16.52 -2.60
N ASP A 55 5.82 -17.81 -2.79
CA ASP A 55 4.67 -18.69 -3.01
C ASP A 55 3.70 -18.69 -1.82
N GLU A 56 4.26 -18.72 -0.59
CA GLU A 56 3.44 -18.70 0.62
C GLU A 56 2.66 -17.40 0.77
N ARG A 57 3.31 -16.24 0.58
CA ARG A 57 2.63 -14.95 0.68
C ARG A 57 1.57 -14.76 -0.39
N ASN A 58 1.87 -15.17 -1.64
CA ASN A 58 0.95 -15.05 -2.76
C ASN A 58 -0.30 -15.92 -2.53
N GLN A 59 -0.12 -17.17 -2.10
CA GLN A 59 -1.26 -18.05 -1.79
C GLN A 59 -2.10 -17.52 -0.64
N ARG A 60 -1.47 -17.03 0.43
CA ARG A 60 -2.17 -16.49 1.60
C ARG A 60 -3.07 -15.29 1.25
N ILE A 61 -2.58 -14.35 0.44
CA ILE A 61 -3.39 -13.20 0.04
C ILE A 61 -4.52 -13.60 -0.90
N ILE A 62 -4.27 -14.50 -1.87
CA ILE A 62 -5.29 -15.01 -2.79
C ILE A 62 -6.43 -15.68 -2.01
N ASP A 63 -6.10 -16.61 -1.10
CA ASP A 63 -7.09 -17.33 -0.30
C ASP A 63 -7.98 -16.39 0.52
N VAL A 64 -7.38 -15.36 1.12
CA VAL A 64 -8.10 -14.41 1.97
C VAL A 64 -9.00 -13.51 1.15
N VAL A 65 -8.50 -12.89 0.08
CA VAL A 65 -9.31 -11.93 -0.69
C VAL A 65 -10.42 -12.62 -1.49
N GLN A 66 -10.19 -13.84 -1.98
CA GLN A 66 -11.22 -14.62 -2.69
C GLN A 66 -12.37 -15.08 -1.80
N SER A 67 -12.20 -15.04 -0.49
CA SER A 67 -13.30 -15.32 0.46
C SER A 67 -14.27 -14.13 0.65
N HIS A 68 -14.05 -13.01 -0.04
CA HIS A 68 -14.84 -11.78 0.07
C HIS A 68 -15.31 -11.29 -1.30
N ASP A 69 -16.58 -10.93 -1.41
CA ASP A 69 -17.15 -10.38 -2.66
C ASP A 69 -16.62 -8.97 -2.97
N ALA A 70 -16.29 -8.19 -1.93
CA ALA A 70 -15.73 -6.84 -2.05
C ALA A 70 -14.66 -6.62 -0.99
N TRP A 71 -13.54 -6.03 -1.42
CA TRP A 71 -12.39 -5.82 -0.54
C TRP A 71 -11.50 -4.66 -1.00
N ILE A 72 -10.71 -4.16 -0.07
CA ILE A 72 -9.67 -3.16 -0.31
C ILE A 72 -8.34 -3.78 0.10
N LEU A 73 -7.35 -3.73 -0.78
CA LEU A 73 -5.96 -4.07 -0.50
C LEU A 73 -5.13 -2.80 -0.45
N SER A 74 -4.44 -2.56 0.64
CA SER A 74 -3.47 -1.46 0.77
C SER A 74 -2.04 -1.95 0.61
N GLY A 75 -1.16 -1.03 0.20
CA GLY A 75 0.26 -1.28 0.04
C GLY A 75 0.66 -1.64 -1.38
N SER A 76 1.80 -2.30 -1.55
CA SER A 76 2.34 -2.62 -2.86
C SER A 76 2.39 -4.12 -3.10
N VAL A 77 1.90 -4.52 -4.25
CA VAL A 77 1.98 -5.89 -4.76
C VAL A 77 2.58 -5.94 -6.16
N CYS A 78 3.21 -4.86 -6.61
CA CYS A 78 3.69 -4.69 -7.99
C CYS A 78 4.80 -5.68 -8.42
N SER A 79 5.39 -6.41 -7.48
CA SER A 79 6.38 -7.46 -7.76
C SER A 79 5.88 -8.86 -7.40
N TRP A 80 4.56 -9.01 -7.16
CA TRP A 80 3.97 -10.29 -6.76
C TRP A 80 3.31 -10.96 -7.95
N GLU A 81 3.38 -12.29 -8.01
CA GLU A 81 2.66 -13.08 -9.00
C GLU A 81 1.23 -13.34 -8.54
N LEU A 82 0.32 -12.44 -8.89
CA LEU A 82 -1.10 -12.45 -8.51
C LEU A 82 -2.02 -12.56 -9.71
N SER A 83 -1.66 -13.36 -10.71
CA SER A 83 -2.45 -13.57 -11.93
C SER A 83 -3.88 -14.07 -11.67
N ASP A 84 -4.12 -14.70 -10.52
CA ASP A 84 -5.44 -15.20 -10.12
C ASP A 84 -6.33 -14.14 -9.45
N LEU A 85 -5.80 -12.93 -9.26
CA LEU A 85 -6.54 -11.78 -8.76
C LEU A 85 -6.85 -10.79 -9.87
N SER A 86 -8.05 -10.26 -9.85
CA SER A 86 -8.43 -9.11 -10.66
C SER A 86 -8.67 -7.90 -9.77
N PHE A 87 -8.24 -6.73 -10.22
CA PHE A 87 -8.47 -5.46 -9.53
C PHE A 87 -9.41 -4.63 -10.39
N THR A 88 -10.62 -4.37 -9.89
CA THR A 88 -11.59 -3.52 -10.61
C THR A 88 -11.16 -2.06 -10.60
N HIS A 89 -10.48 -1.64 -9.53
CA HIS A 89 -10.05 -0.26 -9.35
C HIS A 89 -8.67 -0.20 -8.72
N ALA A 90 -7.90 0.83 -9.09
CA ALA A 90 -6.68 1.22 -8.40
C ALA A 90 -6.73 2.70 -8.00
N VAL A 91 -6.18 3.00 -6.82
CA VAL A 91 -5.87 4.36 -6.37
C VAL A 91 -4.38 4.45 -6.14
N LEU A 92 -3.72 5.34 -6.87
CA LEU A 92 -2.30 5.62 -6.71
C LEU A 92 -2.13 6.94 -5.95
N LEU A 93 -1.71 6.87 -4.69
CA LEU A 93 -1.35 8.04 -3.88
C LEU A 93 0.09 8.45 -4.21
N ASN A 94 0.23 9.27 -5.24
CA ASN A 94 1.51 9.76 -5.75
C ASN A 94 1.89 11.12 -5.14
N VAL A 95 1.89 11.19 -3.80
CA VAL A 95 2.34 12.39 -3.08
C VAL A 95 3.85 12.54 -3.16
N GLY A 96 4.35 13.78 -3.25
CA GLY A 96 5.77 14.05 -3.47
C GLY A 96 6.71 13.48 -2.39
N CYS A 97 7.95 13.20 -2.80
CA CYS A 97 8.98 12.57 -1.96
C CYS A 97 9.14 13.28 -0.60
N SER A 98 9.21 14.61 -0.55
CA SER A 98 9.39 15.36 0.69
C SER A 98 8.29 15.09 1.72
N VAL A 99 7.03 15.04 1.27
CA VAL A 99 5.87 14.75 2.13
C VAL A 99 5.96 13.33 2.70
N ARG A 100 6.31 12.36 1.86
CA ARG A 100 6.46 10.96 2.26
C ARG A 100 7.58 10.79 3.28
N MET A 101 8.74 11.38 3.00
CA MET A 101 9.92 11.30 3.87
C MET A 101 9.68 11.94 5.24
N ASP A 102 9.01 13.09 5.32
CA ASP A 102 8.63 13.72 6.58
C ASP A 102 7.72 12.80 7.42
N ARG A 103 6.74 12.16 6.79
CA ARG A 103 5.83 11.22 7.46
C ARG A 103 6.58 9.98 7.95
N LEU A 104 7.46 9.42 7.11
CA LEU A 104 8.28 8.27 7.47
C LEU A 104 9.21 8.58 8.63
N TYR A 105 9.92 9.69 8.60
CA TYR A 105 10.80 10.08 9.69
C TYR A 105 10.07 10.15 11.03
N ARG A 106 8.88 10.77 11.07
CA ARG A 106 8.07 10.85 12.29
C ARG A 106 7.58 9.47 12.73
N ARG A 107 7.12 8.65 11.80
CA ARG A 107 6.63 7.29 12.06
C ARG A 107 7.72 6.38 12.63
N GLU A 108 8.89 6.36 11.98
CA GLU A 108 10.00 5.51 12.40
C GLU A 108 10.53 5.94 13.78
N ARG A 109 10.61 7.26 14.01
CA ARG A 109 11.02 7.77 15.32
C ARG A 109 10.00 7.46 16.42
N GLN A 110 8.71 7.50 16.12
CA GLN A 110 7.66 7.10 17.07
C GLN A 110 7.69 5.59 17.35
N ARG A 111 7.96 4.77 16.33
CA ARG A 111 7.97 3.31 16.42
C ARG A 111 9.19 2.77 17.15
N PHE A 112 10.36 3.29 16.85
CA PHE A 112 11.63 2.73 17.29
C PHE A 112 12.40 3.61 18.30
N GLY A 113 12.04 4.87 18.48
CA GLY A 113 12.71 5.78 19.42
C GLY A 113 14.20 5.92 19.14
N ASP A 114 15.02 5.70 20.17
CA ASP A 114 16.48 5.82 20.09
C ASP A 114 17.16 4.64 19.38
N ARG A 115 16.46 3.55 19.11
CA ARG A 115 16.99 2.37 18.39
C ARG A 115 17.44 2.71 16.96
N ILE A 116 16.88 3.77 16.34
CA ILE A 116 17.27 4.24 15.00
C ILE A 116 18.36 5.33 15.01
N ASN A 117 18.87 5.71 16.18
CA ASN A 117 20.00 6.64 16.26
C ASN A 117 21.33 5.90 16.03
N PRO A 118 22.42 6.62 15.68
CA PRO A 118 23.75 6.03 15.55
C PRO A 118 24.13 5.20 16.79
N GLY A 119 24.47 3.91 16.56
CA GLY A 119 24.76 2.96 17.63
C GLY A 119 23.55 2.18 18.16
N GLY A 120 22.34 2.51 17.74
CA GLY A 120 21.14 1.71 18.01
C GLY A 120 21.06 0.47 17.12
N ASP A 121 20.35 -0.54 17.58
CA ASP A 121 20.24 -1.84 16.93
C ASP A 121 19.41 -1.83 15.61
N MET A 122 18.59 -0.78 15.40
CA MET A 122 17.81 -0.56 14.17
C MET A 122 18.38 0.52 13.26
N TYR A 123 19.59 1.05 13.56
CA TYR A 123 20.17 2.17 12.83
C TYR A 123 20.42 1.85 11.35
N GLU A 124 21.08 0.73 11.07
CA GLU A 124 21.43 0.33 9.69
C GLU A 124 20.15 -0.02 8.88
N GLU A 125 19.24 -0.79 9.46
CA GLU A 125 17.97 -1.13 8.84
C GLU A 125 17.15 0.12 8.50
N ASN A 126 17.00 1.03 9.46
CA ASN A 126 16.24 2.25 9.25
C ASN A 126 16.89 3.15 8.21
N THR A 127 18.22 3.30 8.25
CA THR A 127 18.97 4.09 7.26
C THR A 127 18.80 3.52 5.85
N GLY A 128 18.89 2.20 5.70
CA GLY A 128 18.65 1.49 4.45
C GLY A 128 17.23 1.69 3.93
N PHE A 129 16.24 1.53 4.80
CA PHE A 129 14.83 1.74 4.48
C PHE A 129 14.55 3.19 4.03
N MET A 130 15.06 4.19 4.75
CA MET A 130 14.85 5.60 4.38
C MET A 130 15.49 5.95 3.04
N LYS A 131 16.68 5.43 2.76
CA LYS A 131 17.36 5.59 1.46
C LYS A 131 16.55 4.98 0.33
N TRP A 132 16.08 3.75 0.52
CA TRP A 132 15.25 3.05 -0.45
C TRP A 132 13.91 3.78 -0.67
N ALA A 133 13.24 4.22 0.40
CA ALA A 133 12.00 4.97 0.30
C ALA A 133 12.14 6.30 -0.46
N ALA A 134 13.30 6.97 -0.32
CA ALA A 134 13.61 8.20 -1.04
C ALA A 134 13.82 7.98 -2.56
N ALA A 135 14.24 6.79 -2.97
CA ALA A 135 14.48 6.43 -4.36
C ALA A 135 13.23 5.95 -5.12
N TYR A 136 12.08 5.87 -4.45
CA TYR A 136 10.84 5.29 -5.00
C TYR A 136 10.40 5.90 -6.33
N GLU A 137 10.43 7.22 -6.47
CA GLU A 137 10.01 7.91 -7.69
C GLU A 137 10.97 7.64 -8.87
N ALA A 138 12.28 7.61 -8.60
CA ALA A 138 13.29 7.38 -9.62
C ALA A 138 13.34 5.92 -10.08
N GLY A 139 13.10 4.98 -9.17
CA GLY A 139 13.16 3.55 -9.45
C GLY A 139 14.58 3.03 -9.73
N ASP A 140 15.59 3.69 -9.20
CA ASP A 140 17.01 3.38 -9.40
C ASP A 140 17.58 2.39 -8.37
N LEU A 141 16.78 1.99 -7.40
CA LEU A 141 17.10 0.92 -6.45
C LEU A 141 16.19 -0.29 -6.66
N ALA A 142 16.69 -1.47 -6.31
CA ALA A 142 15.93 -2.71 -6.36
C ALA A 142 14.69 -2.65 -5.45
N GLY A 143 13.62 -3.33 -5.87
CA GLY A 143 12.34 -3.38 -5.16
C GLY A 143 11.28 -2.49 -5.80
N ARG A 144 10.19 -2.26 -5.10
CA ARG A 144 9.06 -1.49 -5.62
C ARG A 144 9.44 -0.03 -5.92
N SER A 145 8.86 0.51 -6.96
CA SER A 145 9.07 1.88 -7.41
C SER A 145 7.84 2.42 -8.11
N LEU A 146 7.74 3.73 -8.28
CA LEU A 146 6.63 4.34 -9.00
C LEU A 146 6.46 3.79 -10.44
N PRO A 147 7.52 3.59 -11.24
CA PRO A 147 7.38 2.93 -12.54
C PRO A 147 6.81 1.51 -12.46
N MET A 148 7.23 0.70 -11.49
CA MET A 148 6.71 -0.66 -11.30
C MET A 148 5.23 -0.66 -10.87
N GLU A 149 4.84 0.24 -9.95
CA GLU A 149 3.43 0.38 -9.55
C GLU A 149 2.54 0.74 -10.74
N ARG A 150 2.98 1.67 -11.58
CA ARG A 150 2.24 2.06 -12.78
C ARG A 150 2.12 0.90 -13.77
N GLY A 151 3.21 0.18 -14.02
CA GLY A 151 3.17 -1.00 -14.89
C GLY A 151 2.20 -2.07 -14.39
N PHE A 152 2.21 -2.35 -13.08
CA PHE A 152 1.26 -3.27 -12.48
C PHE A 152 -0.20 -2.79 -12.62
N ILE A 153 -0.46 -1.51 -12.33
CA ILE A 153 -1.79 -0.94 -12.45
C ILE A 153 -2.29 -1.00 -13.89
N ASP A 154 -1.46 -0.65 -14.86
CA ASP A 154 -1.82 -0.67 -16.28
C ASP A 154 -2.13 -2.10 -16.77
N GLU A 155 -1.49 -3.11 -16.19
CA GLU A 155 -1.68 -4.52 -16.59
C GLU A 155 -2.86 -5.18 -15.88
N TYR A 156 -3.05 -4.93 -14.56
CA TYR A 156 -3.96 -5.71 -13.73
C TYR A 156 -5.20 -4.96 -13.22
N CYS A 157 -5.30 -3.64 -13.43
CA CYS A 157 -6.41 -2.86 -12.92
C CYS A 157 -7.25 -2.25 -14.04
N THR A 158 -8.58 -2.31 -13.89
CA THR A 158 -9.50 -1.81 -14.94
C THR A 158 -9.60 -0.29 -14.95
N ALA A 159 -9.58 0.36 -13.77
CA ALA A 159 -9.72 1.81 -13.63
C ALA A 159 -8.68 2.36 -12.65
N LEU A 160 -8.12 3.53 -12.95
CA LEU A 160 -7.12 4.21 -12.12
C LEU A 160 -7.58 5.60 -11.71
N LEU A 161 -7.44 5.90 -10.42
CA LEU A 161 -7.45 7.25 -9.86
C LEU A 161 -6.07 7.58 -9.30
N GLU A 162 -5.37 8.55 -9.91
CA GLU A 162 -4.10 9.05 -9.39
C GLU A 162 -4.32 10.35 -8.60
N ILE A 163 -3.87 10.39 -7.34
CA ILE A 163 -3.93 11.57 -6.46
C ILE A 163 -2.52 12.03 -6.15
N LYS A 164 -2.18 13.25 -6.61
CA LYS A 164 -0.82 13.83 -6.50
C LYS A 164 -0.69 14.80 -5.33
N GLU A 165 -1.80 15.38 -4.90
CA GLU A 165 -1.80 16.36 -3.83
C GLU A 165 -1.95 15.69 -2.45
N GLN A 166 -1.30 16.29 -1.47
CA GLN A 166 -1.57 15.95 -0.08
C GLN A 166 -2.97 16.44 0.30
N ARG A 167 -3.80 15.53 0.82
CA ARG A 167 -5.16 15.82 1.29
C ARG A 167 -5.41 15.20 2.67
N PRO A 168 -6.32 15.76 3.48
CA PRO A 168 -6.87 15.07 4.66
C PRO A 168 -7.44 13.70 4.29
N VAL A 169 -7.42 12.76 5.23
CA VAL A 169 -7.92 11.39 4.98
C VAL A 169 -9.41 11.39 4.62
N ASP A 170 -10.22 12.21 5.27
CA ASP A 170 -11.66 12.30 4.99
C ASP A 170 -11.93 12.75 3.55
N ASP A 171 -11.17 13.73 3.05
CA ASP A 171 -11.28 14.21 1.66
C ASP A 171 -10.85 13.11 0.67
N LEU A 172 -9.80 12.34 0.99
CA LEU A 172 -9.38 11.18 0.18
C LEU A 172 -10.48 10.13 0.12
N VAL A 173 -11.09 9.81 1.26
CA VAL A 173 -12.20 8.85 1.36
C VAL A 173 -13.40 9.30 0.55
N ASP A 174 -13.75 10.59 0.55
CA ASP A 174 -14.85 11.13 -0.24
C ASP A 174 -14.61 10.97 -1.73
N VAL A 175 -13.44 11.41 -2.20
CA VAL A 175 -13.05 11.33 -3.61
C VAL A 175 -12.98 9.90 -4.11
N ILE A 176 -12.37 8.99 -3.33
CA ILE A 176 -12.23 7.58 -3.71
C ILE A 176 -13.59 6.87 -3.70
N ALA A 177 -14.44 7.13 -2.70
CA ALA A 177 -15.78 6.55 -2.65
C ALA A 177 -16.63 6.97 -3.87
N GLU A 178 -16.50 8.21 -4.33
CA GLU A 178 -17.20 8.67 -5.54
C GLU A 178 -16.63 8.02 -6.81
N PHE A 179 -15.29 7.93 -6.93
CA PHE A 179 -14.64 7.24 -8.04
C PHE A 179 -15.11 5.80 -8.19
N VAL A 180 -15.12 5.04 -7.09
CA VAL A 180 -15.57 3.64 -7.10
C VAL A 180 -17.03 3.50 -7.52
N LYS A 181 -17.92 4.39 -7.05
CA LYS A 181 -19.35 4.37 -7.43
C LYS A 181 -19.57 4.65 -8.92
N THR A 182 -18.87 5.64 -9.46
CA THR A 182 -19.07 6.06 -10.86
C THR A 182 -18.59 5.01 -11.86
N GLN A 183 -17.54 4.28 -11.54
CA GLN A 183 -17.01 3.23 -12.42
C GLN A 183 -17.80 1.90 -12.32
N THR A 184 -18.51 1.64 -11.22
CA THR A 184 -19.35 0.45 -11.06
C THR A 184 -20.65 0.53 -11.87
N LEU A 185 -21.05 1.72 -12.31
CA LEU A 185 -22.29 1.97 -13.05
C LEU A 185 -22.10 2.04 -14.58
N ALA A 186 -20.88 1.95 -15.07
CA ALA A 186 -20.52 1.97 -16.48
C ALA A 186 -20.30 0.56 -17.04
#